data_a6742ea611769f594ef0fb869a629ca5
#
_entry.id   a6742ea611769f594ef0fb869a629ca5
#
_cell.length_a   1.000
_cell.length_b   1.000
_cell.length_c   1.000
_cell.angle_alpha   90.00
_cell.angle_beta   90.00
_cell.angle_gamma   90.00
#
_symmetry.space_group_name_H-M   'P 1'
#
loop_
_entity.id
_entity.type
_entity.pdbx_description
1 polymer ?
#
loop_
_entity_poly.entity_id
_entity_poly.type
_entity_poly.pdbx_seq_one_letter_code
_entity_poly.pdbx_strand_id
1 'polypeptide(L)'
;MLKKEKKYTYFEAGEGTPIIILHGLMGGLSNFDGVANYFPPKGYKVIIPELPIYTQNILKTNVKAFSKFVKDFVVFKGYDKVILLGNSLGGHIGLYFTKMYPELVKGLVITGSSGLYESGMGESYPKRGDYEYIKKKAEDVFYDPAIATKEIVDEVFATVNDRIKLIKTLTIAKSAIRHNMAKDLPKMTTPTCIIWGKNDKVTPPNVAEEFDKLLPNSELFWIDKCGHAAMMEHPEQFNDILYSWLQKNNI
;
A
#
# COMPACT_ATOMS: atom_id res chain seq x y z
N MET A 1 -12.08 -0.28 -15.02
CA MET A 1 -11.52 -0.78 -16.30
C MET A 1 -10.02 -0.58 -16.31
N LEU A 2 -9.23 -1.55 -16.77
CA LEU A 2 -7.78 -1.39 -16.95
C LEU A 2 -7.50 -0.49 -18.16
N LYS A 3 -6.65 0.51 -17.97
CA LYS A 3 -6.24 1.48 -18.99
C LYS A 3 -4.73 1.48 -19.17
N LYS A 4 -4.28 1.75 -20.38
CA LYS A 4 -2.87 1.93 -20.69
C LYS A 4 -2.71 3.23 -21.50
N GLU A 5 -2.11 4.24 -20.86
CA GLU A 5 -1.94 5.57 -21.45
C GLU A 5 -0.49 6.04 -21.23
N LYS A 6 0.18 6.41 -22.32
CA LYS A 6 1.62 6.73 -22.30
C LYS A 6 2.43 5.60 -21.63
N LYS A 7 3.13 5.92 -20.53
CA LYS A 7 3.92 4.96 -19.75
C LYS A 7 3.16 4.35 -18.57
N TYR A 8 1.87 4.67 -18.40
CA TYR A 8 1.09 4.27 -17.25
C TYR A 8 0.11 3.16 -17.60
N THR A 9 0.11 2.11 -16.80
CA THR A 9 -0.97 1.11 -16.72
C THR A 9 -1.68 1.33 -15.39
N TYR A 10 -3.01 1.40 -15.39
CA TYR A 10 -3.78 1.64 -14.18
C TYR A 10 -5.21 1.15 -14.32
N PHE A 11 -5.80 0.76 -13.21
CA PHE A 11 -7.25 0.57 -13.11
C PHE A 11 -7.91 1.91 -12.79
N GLU A 12 -9.11 2.14 -13.33
CA GLU A 12 -9.91 3.32 -13.03
C GLU A 12 -11.39 2.97 -13.03
N ALA A 13 -12.13 3.43 -11.99
CA ALA A 13 -13.58 3.29 -11.87
C ALA A 13 -14.18 4.48 -11.12
N GLY A 14 -15.41 4.85 -11.47
CA GLY A 14 -16.17 5.93 -10.82
C GLY A 14 -15.79 7.32 -11.30
N GLU A 15 -16.46 8.30 -10.68
CA GLU A 15 -16.27 9.74 -10.90
C GLU A 15 -16.24 10.45 -9.55
N GLY A 16 -15.77 11.72 -9.51
CA GLY A 16 -15.70 12.54 -8.30
C GLY A 16 -14.30 12.61 -7.69
N THR A 17 -14.21 12.68 -6.36
CA THR A 17 -12.93 12.85 -5.66
C THR A 17 -11.98 11.68 -5.91
N PRO A 18 -10.75 11.91 -6.42
CA PRO A 18 -9.83 10.83 -6.76
C PRO A 18 -9.20 10.20 -5.53
N ILE A 19 -9.32 8.86 -5.41
CA ILE A 19 -8.59 8.01 -4.49
C ILE A 19 -7.53 7.27 -5.30
N ILE A 20 -6.26 7.61 -5.10
CA ILE A 20 -5.14 6.89 -5.70
C ILE A 20 -4.66 5.83 -4.73
N ILE A 21 -4.71 4.58 -5.17
CA ILE A 21 -4.34 3.41 -4.39
C ILE A 21 -2.95 2.93 -4.79
N LEU A 22 -2.09 2.75 -3.79
CA LEU A 22 -0.72 2.30 -3.93
C LEU A 22 -0.58 0.91 -3.31
N HIS A 23 -0.36 -0.10 -4.16
CA HIS A 23 -0.23 -1.48 -3.72
C HIS A 23 1.11 -1.77 -3.02
N GLY A 24 1.14 -2.83 -2.25
CA GLY A 24 2.34 -3.33 -1.57
C GLY A 24 3.34 -4.02 -2.50
N LEU A 25 4.44 -4.44 -1.91
CA LEU A 25 5.42 -5.31 -2.57
C LEU A 25 4.78 -6.69 -2.78
N MET A 26 4.94 -7.27 -3.96
CA MET A 26 4.26 -8.51 -4.39
C MET A 26 2.72 -8.44 -4.37
N GLY A 27 2.12 -7.26 -4.15
CA GLY A 27 0.70 -7.03 -4.28
C GLY A 27 0.33 -6.60 -5.69
N GLY A 28 -0.92 -6.91 -6.07
CA GLY A 28 -1.51 -6.55 -7.36
C GLY A 28 -2.66 -5.56 -7.23
N LEU A 29 -3.25 -5.22 -8.37
CA LEU A 29 -4.41 -4.33 -8.44
C LEU A 29 -5.64 -4.97 -7.76
N SER A 30 -5.79 -6.30 -7.86
CA SER A 30 -6.88 -7.09 -7.28
C SER A 30 -6.93 -7.06 -5.76
N ASN A 31 -5.82 -6.75 -5.08
CA ASN A 31 -5.81 -6.64 -3.62
C ASN A 31 -6.80 -5.57 -3.10
N PHE A 32 -7.24 -4.67 -3.98
CA PHE A 32 -8.15 -3.57 -3.65
C PHE A 32 -9.50 -3.66 -4.36
N ASP A 33 -9.91 -4.84 -4.83
CA ASP A 33 -11.20 -5.03 -5.51
C ASP A 33 -12.37 -4.61 -4.62
N GLY A 34 -12.31 -4.87 -3.30
CA GLY A 34 -13.30 -4.40 -2.34
C GLY A 34 -13.45 -2.87 -2.34
N VAL A 35 -12.34 -2.14 -2.35
CA VAL A 35 -12.32 -0.67 -2.41
C VAL A 35 -12.80 -0.19 -3.79
N ALA A 36 -12.32 -0.83 -4.87
CA ALA A 36 -12.64 -0.47 -6.24
C ALA A 36 -14.14 -0.63 -6.58
N ASN A 37 -14.85 -1.50 -5.88
CA ASN A 37 -16.29 -1.70 -6.04
C ASN A 37 -17.12 -0.83 -5.09
N TYR A 38 -16.63 -0.53 -3.88
CA TYR A 38 -17.38 0.15 -2.83
C TYR A 38 -17.47 1.67 -3.03
N PHE A 39 -16.38 2.33 -3.44
CA PHE A 39 -16.28 3.79 -3.46
C PHE A 39 -16.87 4.49 -4.70
N PRO A 40 -16.85 3.90 -5.92
CA PRO A 40 -17.40 4.56 -7.10
C PRO A 40 -18.86 5.03 -6.96
N PRO A 41 -19.81 4.23 -6.44
CA PRO A 41 -21.20 4.69 -6.29
C PRO A 41 -21.38 5.74 -5.19
N LYS A 42 -20.34 6.06 -4.41
CA LYS A 42 -20.34 7.03 -3.32
C LYS A 42 -19.69 8.38 -3.68
N GLY A 43 -19.46 8.62 -4.98
CA GLY A 43 -18.89 9.89 -5.45
C GLY A 43 -17.36 9.98 -5.42
N TYR A 44 -16.69 8.83 -5.42
CA TYR A 44 -15.24 8.78 -5.51
C TYR A 44 -14.80 8.11 -6.82
N LYS A 45 -13.70 8.60 -7.36
CA LYS A 45 -12.99 7.97 -8.46
C LYS A 45 -11.83 7.16 -7.93
N VAL A 46 -11.90 5.85 -8.05
CA VAL A 46 -10.83 4.94 -7.62
C VAL A 46 -9.84 4.73 -8.75
N ILE A 47 -8.56 4.97 -8.48
CA ILE A 47 -7.47 4.80 -9.43
C ILE A 47 -6.36 3.97 -8.79
N ILE A 48 -5.95 2.89 -9.45
CA ILE A 48 -4.89 2.01 -8.96
C ILE A 48 -3.79 1.94 -10.04
N PRO A 49 -2.76 2.81 -9.98
CA PRO A 49 -1.64 2.73 -10.91
C PRO A 49 -0.79 1.50 -10.60
N GLU A 50 -0.39 0.79 -11.63
CA GLU A 50 0.63 -0.26 -11.55
C GLU A 50 1.98 0.40 -11.25
N LEU A 51 2.51 0.14 -10.05
CA LEU A 51 3.83 0.64 -9.67
C LEU A 51 4.91 -0.06 -10.50
N PRO A 52 5.88 0.66 -11.08
CA PRO A 52 6.86 0.08 -12.01
C PRO A 52 7.97 -0.69 -11.29
N ILE A 53 7.62 -1.53 -10.30
CA ILE A 53 8.58 -2.27 -9.47
C ILE A 53 9.50 -3.15 -10.34
N TYR A 54 8.90 -3.85 -11.31
CA TYR A 54 9.63 -4.81 -12.15
C TYR A 54 10.08 -4.24 -13.50
N THR A 55 9.57 -3.08 -13.91
CA THR A 55 9.91 -2.46 -15.20
C THR A 55 10.93 -1.33 -15.08
N GLN A 56 11.03 -0.70 -13.89
CA GLN A 56 11.96 0.40 -13.64
C GLN A 56 13.42 -0.08 -13.64
N ASN A 57 14.34 0.84 -13.98
CA ASN A 57 15.78 0.61 -13.79
C ASN A 57 16.10 0.40 -12.30
N ILE A 58 17.01 -0.53 -11.98
CA ILE A 58 17.32 -0.91 -10.60
C ILE A 58 17.81 0.27 -9.75
N LEU A 59 18.52 1.23 -10.32
CA LEU A 59 18.96 2.44 -9.62
C LEU A 59 17.81 3.38 -9.22
N LYS A 60 16.64 3.22 -9.86
CA LYS A 60 15.41 3.95 -9.57
C LYS A 60 14.39 3.08 -8.82
N THR A 61 14.78 1.90 -8.33
CA THR A 61 13.93 0.99 -7.55
C THR A 61 14.06 1.35 -6.06
N ASN A 62 13.41 2.45 -5.67
CA ASN A 62 13.39 2.95 -4.29
C ASN A 62 12.14 3.78 -4.01
N VAL A 63 11.81 3.99 -2.72
CA VAL A 63 10.62 4.72 -2.25
C VAL A 63 10.52 6.11 -2.88
N LYS A 64 11.63 6.86 -2.93
CA LYS A 64 11.66 8.24 -3.47
C LYS A 64 11.32 8.28 -4.96
N ALA A 65 11.88 7.36 -5.74
CA ALA A 65 11.61 7.29 -7.17
C ALA A 65 10.17 6.87 -7.48
N PHE A 66 9.58 5.98 -6.66
CA PHE A 66 8.18 5.60 -6.82
C PHE A 66 7.24 6.72 -6.38
N SER A 67 7.54 7.45 -5.32
CA SER A 67 6.80 8.68 -4.98
C SER A 67 6.83 9.69 -6.13
N LYS A 68 7.98 9.88 -6.77
CA LYS A 68 8.07 10.74 -7.96
C LYS A 68 7.23 10.20 -9.14
N PHE A 69 7.20 8.88 -9.35
CA PHE A 69 6.34 8.27 -10.36
C PHE A 69 4.86 8.57 -10.09
N VAL A 70 4.42 8.46 -8.82
CA VAL A 70 3.04 8.80 -8.41
C VAL A 70 2.78 10.28 -8.64
N LYS A 71 3.71 11.18 -8.30
CA LYS A 71 3.58 12.61 -8.55
C LYS A 71 3.42 12.91 -10.04
N ASP A 72 4.26 12.33 -10.88
CA ASP A 72 4.17 12.50 -12.32
C ASP A 72 2.83 11.95 -12.87
N PHE A 73 2.29 10.87 -12.26
CA PHE A 73 0.98 10.33 -12.59
C PHE A 73 -0.18 11.26 -12.20
N VAL A 74 -0.17 11.82 -10.97
CA VAL A 74 -1.17 12.80 -10.51
C VAL A 74 -1.24 13.99 -11.47
N VAL A 75 -0.09 14.53 -11.84
CA VAL A 75 0.00 15.64 -12.81
C VAL A 75 -0.48 15.23 -14.20
N PHE A 76 -0.11 14.03 -14.66
CA PHE A 76 -0.58 13.49 -15.93
C PHE A 76 -2.10 13.37 -16.00
N LYS A 77 -2.75 13.00 -14.90
CA LYS A 77 -4.21 12.91 -14.78
C LYS A 77 -4.89 14.27 -14.60
N GLY A 78 -4.14 15.34 -14.35
CA GLY A 78 -4.67 16.69 -14.13
C GLY A 78 -5.42 16.84 -12.81
N TYR A 79 -5.04 16.05 -11.77
CA TYR A 79 -5.68 16.17 -10.45
C TYR A 79 -5.00 17.27 -9.62
N ASP A 80 -5.81 18.18 -9.08
CA ASP A 80 -5.34 19.25 -8.17
C ASP A 80 -5.00 18.68 -6.79
N LYS A 81 -5.90 17.85 -6.25
CA LYS A 81 -5.72 17.13 -4.99
C LYS A 81 -6.29 15.72 -5.05
N VAL A 82 -5.63 14.81 -4.35
CA VAL A 82 -6.03 13.40 -4.30
C VAL A 82 -6.09 12.90 -2.84
N ILE A 83 -6.86 11.84 -2.63
CA ILE A 83 -6.74 10.98 -1.46
C ILE A 83 -5.72 9.91 -1.84
N LEU A 84 -4.73 9.66 -0.95
CA LEU A 84 -3.81 8.54 -1.12
C LEU A 84 -4.20 7.41 -0.18
N LEU A 85 -4.33 6.20 -0.71
CA LEU A 85 -4.51 4.98 0.07
C LEU A 85 -3.35 4.03 -0.24
N GLY A 86 -2.57 3.66 0.76
CA GLY A 86 -1.43 2.78 0.57
C GLY A 86 -1.37 1.62 1.56
N ASN A 87 -1.06 0.42 1.05
CA ASN A 87 -0.76 -0.75 1.87
C ASN A 87 0.75 -1.04 1.82
N SER A 88 1.34 -1.35 2.96
CA SER A 88 2.72 -1.80 3.08
C SER A 88 3.72 -0.82 2.42
N LEU A 89 4.46 -1.24 1.41
CA LEU A 89 5.30 -0.37 0.58
C LEU A 89 4.51 0.81 -0.02
N GLY A 90 3.27 0.58 -0.45
CA GLY A 90 2.40 1.63 -0.98
C GLY A 90 2.08 2.71 0.06
N GLY A 91 1.89 2.32 1.32
CA GLY A 91 1.74 3.25 2.43
C GLY A 91 2.98 4.12 2.63
N HIS A 92 4.17 3.51 2.60
CA HIS A 92 5.44 4.24 2.69
C HIS A 92 5.65 5.22 1.53
N ILE A 93 5.31 4.81 0.31
CA ILE A 93 5.33 5.71 -0.86
C ILE A 93 4.35 6.87 -0.65
N GLY A 94 3.15 6.61 -0.14
CA GLY A 94 2.14 7.61 0.19
C GLY A 94 2.61 8.58 1.26
N LEU A 95 3.22 8.09 2.34
CA LEU A 95 3.84 8.92 3.40
C LEU A 95 4.92 9.83 2.81
N TYR A 96 5.85 9.29 2.03
CA TYR A 96 6.90 10.10 1.43
C TYR A 96 6.35 11.10 0.41
N PHE A 97 5.34 10.72 -0.37
CA PHE A 97 4.63 11.62 -1.29
C PHE A 97 4.00 12.79 -0.53
N THR A 98 3.25 12.50 0.54
CA THR A 98 2.57 13.51 1.36
C THR A 98 3.57 14.47 2.02
N LYS A 99 4.72 13.97 2.48
CA LYS A 99 5.82 14.81 2.96
C LYS A 99 6.32 15.78 1.88
N MET A 100 6.47 15.31 0.64
CA MET A 100 7.09 16.08 -0.44
C MET A 100 6.13 17.02 -1.17
N TYR A 101 4.83 16.67 -1.20
CA TYR A 101 3.79 17.34 -1.98
C TYR A 101 2.48 17.46 -1.18
N PRO A 102 2.52 18.04 0.04
CA PRO A 102 1.33 18.10 0.90
C PRO A 102 0.17 18.87 0.26
N GLU A 103 0.46 19.80 -0.63
CA GLU A 103 -0.54 20.60 -1.37
C GLU A 103 -1.38 19.74 -2.32
N LEU A 104 -0.88 18.59 -2.76
CA LEU A 104 -1.58 17.66 -3.65
C LEU A 104 -2.41 16.60 -2.90
N VAL A 105 -2.39 16.59 -1.56
CA VAL A 105 -3.04 15.53 -0.76
C VAL A 105 -4.18 16.11 0.07
N LYS A 106 -5.40 15.58 -0.14
CA LYS A 106 -6.57 15.88 0.71
C LYS A 106 -6.53 15.11 2.02
N GLY A 107 -6.16 13.83 1.92
CA GLY A 107 -6.06 12.90 3.03
C GLY A 107 -5.17 11.72 2.68
N LEU A 108 -4.51 11.17 3.68
CA LEU A 108 -3.66 10.00 3.57
C LEU A 108 -4.31 8.84 4.34
N VAL A 109 -4.32 7.66 3.73
CA VAL A 109 -4.77 6.42 4.36
C VAL A 109 -3.65 5.41 4.28
N ILE A 110 -3.24 4.86 5.42
CA ILE A 110 -2.20 3.84 5.49
C ILE A 110 -2.72 2.59 6.19
N THR A 111 -2.36 1.43 5.65
CA THR A 111 -2.68 0.12 6.24
C THR A 111 -1.48 -0.80 6.11
N GLY A 112 -1.07 -1.45 7.20
CA GLY A 112 0.12 -2.30 7.22
C GLY A 112 1.37 -1.61 6.68
N SER A 113 1.51 -0.27 6.85
CA SER A 113 2.51 0.53 6.15
C SER A 113 3.93 0.25 6.66
N SER A 114 4.87 0.17 5.75
CA SER A 114 6.29 0.35 6.05
C SER A 114 6.64 1.83 6.27
N GLY A 115 7.86 2.12 6.71
CA GLY A 115 8.36 3.48 6.92
C GLY A 115 8.82 3.80 8.32
N LEU A 116 8.56 2.93 9.30
CA LEU A 116 9.12 2.95 10.64
C LEU A 116 9.92 1.68 10.92
N TYR A 117 9.22 0.58 11.14
CA TYR A 117 9.81 -0.72 11.42
C TYR A 117 8.99 -1.82 10.74
N GLU A 118 9.67 -2.80 10.16
CA GLU A 118 9.05 -4.01 9.60
C GLU A 118 9.79 -5.25 10.09
N SER A 119 9.04 -6.30 10.46
CA SER A 119 9.59 -7.62 10.71
C SER A 119 9.48 -8.47 9.44
N GLY A 120 10.58 -9.10 9.02
CA GLY A 120 10.57 -10.04 7.89
C GLY A 120 10.61 -9.42 6.48
N MET A 121 10.47 -8.10 6.33
CA MET A 121 10.70 -7.45 5.05
C MET A 121 12.21 -7.36 4.77
N GLY A 122 12.72 -8.18 3.89
CA GLY A 122 14.15 -8.26 3.57
C GLY A 122 14.79 -9.57 3.98
N GLU A 123 14.04 -10.49 4.57
CA GLU A 123 14.45 -11.89 4.64
C GLU A 123 14.68 -12.41 3.22
N SER A 124 15.83 -13.02 3.01
CA SER A 124 16.08 -13.78 1.78
C SER A 124 15.07 -14.93 1.71
N TYR A 125 14.70 -15.31 0.50
CA TYR A 125 13.90 -16.53 0.27
C TYR A 125 14.84 -17.74 0.06
N PRO A 126 15.44 -18.31 1.15
CA PRO A 126 16.49 -19.32 1.01
C PRO A 126 15.98 -20.59 0.35
N LYS A 127 14.68 -20.89 0.50
CA LYS A 127 14.01 -22.07 -0.09
C LYS A 127 13.01 -21.66 -1.18
N ARG A 128 13.33 -20.68 -2.01
CA ARG A 128 12.41 -20.16 -3.04
C ARG A 128 11.91 -21.21 -4.05
N GLY A 129 12.66 -22.29 -4.26
CA GLY A 129 12.26 -23.40 -5.12
C GLY A 129 11.28 -24.38 -4.46
N ASP A 130 11.04 -24.25 -3.17
CA ASP A 130 10.10 -25.06 -2.41
C ASP A 130 8.74 -24.37 -2.36
N TYR A 131 7.76 -24.92 -3.05
CA TYR A 131 6.42 -24.33 -3.17
C TYR A 131 5.70 -24.27 -1.82
N GLU A 132 5.80 -25.29 -0.98
CA GLU A 132 5.14 -25.31 0.33
C GLU A 132 5.76 -24.27 1.28
N TYR A 133 7.07 -24.05 1.19
CA TYR A 133 7.72 -22.94 1.93
C TYR A 133 7.19 -21.58 1.50
N ILE A 134 7.04 -21.35 0.19
CA ILE A 134 6.49 -20.08 -0.33
C ILE A 134 5.01 -19.92 0.04
N LYS A 135 4.23 -21.00 -0.08
CA LYS A 135 2.83 -21.02 0.37
C LYS A 135 2.70 -20.60 1.82
N LYS A 136 3.50 -21.21 2.71
CA LYS A 136 3.51 -20.86 4.13
C LYS A 136 3.86 -19.39 4.37
N LYS A 137 4.83 -18.83 3.64
CA LYS A 137 5.19 -17.41 3.71
C LYS A 137 4.08 -16.49 3.21
N ALA A 138 3.33 -16.88 2.19
CA ALA A 138 2.16 -16.14 1.72
C ALA A 138 0.99 -16.19 2.72
N GLU A 139 0.74 -17.36 3.30
CA GLU A 139 -0.27 -17.54 4.36
C GLU A 139 0.03 -16.71 5.61
N ASP A 140 1.30 -16.60 6.02
CA ASP A 140 1.72 -15.83 7.21
C ASP A 140 1.45 -14.33 7.13
N VAL A 141 1.15 -13.80 5.93
CA VAL A 141 0.74 -12.41 5.71
C VAL A 141 -0.67 -12.13 6.26
N PHE A 142 -1.52 -13.15 6.30
CA PHE A 142 -2.91 -13.06 6.69
C PHE A 142 -3.14 -13.66 8.09
N TYR A 143 -4.22 -13.26 8.74
CA TYR A 143 -4.73 -13.94 9.94
C TYR A 143 -5.41 -15.25 9.54
N ASP A 144 -6.28 -15.19 8.53
CA ASP A 144 -6.87 -16.38 7.91
C ASP A 144 -6.00 -16.84 6.72
N PRO A 145 -5.30 -17.97 6.84
CA PRO A 145 -4.45 -18.49 5.77
C PRO A 145 -5.22 -18.81 4.47
N ALA A 146 -6.56 -19.00 4.53
CA ALA A 146 -7.37 -19.26 3.36
C ALA A 146 -7.43 -18.08 2.37
N ILE A 147 -7.12 -16.87 2.82
CA ILE A 147 -7.03 -15.67 1.95
C ILE A 147 -5.84 -15.79 0.98
N ALA A 148 -4.79 -16.52 1.34
CA ALA A 148 -3.67 -16.83 0.44
C ALA A 148 -4.11 -17.90 -0.57
N THR A 149 -4.96 -17.52 -1.53
CA THR A 149 -5.44 -18.44 -2.57
C THR A 149 -4.29 -19.03 -3.38
N LYS A 150 -4.58 -20.10 -4.12
CA LYS A 150 -3.58 -20.71 -5.00
C LYS A 150 -2.98 -19.71 -6.00
N GLU A 151 -3.79 -18.81 -6.53
CA GLU A 151 -3.38 -17.78 -7.49
C GLU A 151 -2.38 -16.81 -6.85
N ILE A 152 -2.61 -16.38 -5.62
CA ILE A 152 -1.69 -15.51 -4.86
C ILE A 152 -0.37 -16.25 -4.61
N VAL A 153 -0.42 -17.49 -4.18
CA VAL A 153 0.78 -18.31 -3.93
C VAL A 153 1.57 -18.53 -5.22
N ASP A 154 0.89 -18.85 -6.33
CA ASP A 154 1.51 -19.06 -7.64
C ASP A 154 2.22 -17.76 -8.12
N GLU A 155 1.60 -16.60 -7.93
CA GLU A 155 2.19 -15.30 -8.30
C GLU A 155 3.45 -15.00 -7.47
N VAL A 156 3.40 -15.21 -6.15
CA VAL A 156 4.55 -15.06 -5.28
C VAL A 156 5.66 -16.04 -5.67
N PHE A 157 5.33 -17.32 -5.90
CA PHE A 157 6.28 -18.34 -6.30
C PHE A 157 6.95 -18.00 -7.63
N ALA A 158 6.18 -17.57 -8.64
CA ALA A 158 6.73 -17.13 -9.92
C ALA A 158 7.65 -15.90 -9.76
N THR A 159 7.26 -14.95 -8.90
CA THR A 159 8.03 -13.72 -8.67
C THR A 159 9.38 -14.01 -7.99
N VAL A 160 9.42 -14.85 -6.96
CA VAL A 160 10.68 -15.15 -6.24
C VAL A 160 11.60 -16.08 -7.03
N ASN A 161 11.06 -16.83 -8.00
CA ASN A 161 11.84 -17.69 -8.90
C ASN A 161 12.30 -16.99 -10.18
N ASP A 162 11.75 -15.82 -10.51
CA ASP A 162 12.31 -14.92 -11.52
C ASP A 162 13.48 -14.13 -10.90
N ARG A 163 14.69 -14.37 -11.43
CA ARG A 163 15.92 -13.75 -10.90
C ARG A 163 15.86 -12.21 -10.92
N ILE A 164 15.31 -11.61 -11.97
CA ILE A 164 15.26 -10.15 -12.13
C ILE A 164 14.22 -9.56 -11.17
N LYS A 165 13.04 -10.17 -11.11
CA LYS A 165 11.99 -9.73 -10.17
C LYS A 165 12.45 -9.86 -8.72
N LEU A 166 13.09 -10.97 -8.34
CA LEU A 166 13.62 -11.17 -7.00
C LEU A 166 14.65 -10.09 -6.62
N ILE A 167 15.61 -9.79 -7.51
CA ILE A 167 16.61 -8.74 -7.25
C ILE A 167 15.92 -7.39 -7.02
N LYS A 168 14.94 -7.03 -7.84
CA LYS A 168 14.19 -5.79 -7.69
C LYS A 168 13.34 -5.76 -6.41
N THR A 169 12.69 -6.87 -6.09
CA THR A 169 11.95 -7.05 -4.82
C THR A 169 12.85 -6.80 -3.61
N LEU A 170 14.02 -7.45 -3.56
CA LEU A 170 14.98 -7.26 -2.48
C LEU A 170 15.58 -5.84 -2.45
N THR A 171 15.76 -5.23 -3.61
CA THR A 171 16.28 -3.85 -3.71
C THR A 171 15.31 -2.85 -3.11
N ILE A 172 14.02 -2.93 -3.46
CA ILE A 172 13.01 -2.01 -2.92
C ILE A 172 12.73 -2.29 -1.44
N ALA A 173 12.69 -3.55 -1.01
CA ALA A 173 12.54 -3.90 0.40
C ALA A 173 13.68 -3.30 1.25
N LYS A 174 14.94 -3.47 0.84
CA LYS A 174 16.09 -2.84 1.50
C LYS A 174 16.03 -1.32 1.48
N SER A 175 15.51 -0.71 0.41
CA SER A 175 15.30 0.74 0.35
C SER A 175 14.26 1.21 1.35
N ALA A 176 13.14 0.49 1.49
CA ALA A 176 12.10 0.79 2.45
C ALA A 176 12.63 0.71 3.89
N ILE A 177 13.29 -0.38 4.26
CA ILE A 177 13.88 -0.58 5.59
C ILE A 177 14.88 0.54 5.96
N ARG A 178 15.69 1.00 5.01
CA ARG A 178 16.69 2.06 5.24
C ARG A 178 16.09 3.46 5.30
N HIS A 179 14.87 3.64 4.83
CA HIS A 179 14.20 4.93 4.74
C HIS A 179 13.18 5.09 5.87
N ASN A 180 13.69 5.30 7.10
CA ASN A 180 12.84 5.54 8.27
C ASN A 180 12.33 6.98 8.30
N MET A 181 11.02 7.16 8.50
CA MET A 181 10.33 8.45 8.46
C MET A 181 10.04 9.06 9.84
N ALA A 182 10.46 8.45 10.94
CA ALA A 182 10.15 8.90 12.30
C ALA A 182 10.44 10.40 12.54
N LYS A 183 11.49 10.94 11.93
CA LYS A 183 11.85 12.37 12.05
C LYS A 183 10.99 13.30 11.19
N ASP A 184 10.30 12.76 10.19
CA ASP A 184 9.50 13.51 9.25
C ASP A 184 8.03 13.57 9.65
N LEU A 185 7.49 12.47 10.19
CA LEU A 185 6.07 12.31 10.55
C LEU A 185 5.52 13.44 11.45
N PRO A 186 6.25 13.93 12.48
CA PRO A 186 5.75 15.03 13.32
C PRO A 186 5.52 16.36 12.60
N LYS A 187 6.00 16.49 11.37
CA LYS A 187 5.86 17.70 10.54
C LYS A 187 4.73 17.58 9.51
N MET A 188 4.12 16.41 9.40
CA MET A 188 3.08 16.11 8.43
C MET A 188 1.70 16.40 9.04
N THR A 189 1.06 17.48 8.59
CA THR A 189 -0.25 17.92 9.12
C THR A 189 -1.44 17.44 8.30
N THR A 190 -1.21 16.74 7.20
CA THR A 190 -2.28 16.16 6.37
C THR A 190 -3.12 15.19 7.21
N PRO A 191 -4.46 15.26 7.16
CA PRO A 191 -5.33 14.30 7.82
C PRO A 191 -4.97 12.87 7.42
N THR A 192 -4.73 12.01 8.40
CA THR A 192 -4.26 10.64 8.15
C THR A 192 -5.16 9.61 8.85
N CYS A 193 -5.70 8.68 8.07
CA CYS A 193 -6.41 7.50 8.55
C CYS A 193 -5.43 6.32 8.62
N ILE A 194 -5.34 5.68 9.78
CA ILE A 194 -4.52 4.50 9.99
C ILE A 194 -5.46 3.33 10.25
N ILE A 195 -5.54 2.37 9.33
CA ILE A 195 -6.37 1.17 9.49
C ILE A 195 -5.46 -0.05 9.57
N TRP A 196 -5.54 -0.82 10.66
CA TRP A 196 -4.54 -1.86 10.90
C TRP A 196 -5.12 -3.14 11.47
N GLY A 197 -4.57 -4.28 11.03
CA GLY A 197 -4.88 -5.58 11.60
C GLY A 197 -4.19 -5.80 12.94
N LYS A 198 -4.93 -6.23 13.97
CA LYS A 198 -4.36 -6.54 15.29
C LYS A 198 -3.38 -7.71 15.30
N ASN A 199 -3.39 -8.52 14.24
CA ASN A 199 -2.57 -9.71 14.12
C ASN A 199 -1.52 -9.59 12.99
N ASP A 200 -1.22 -8.36 12.56
CA ASP A 200 -0.20 -8.12 11.52
C ASP A 200 1.18 -8.56 12.03
N LYS A 201 1.76 -9.54 11.35
CA LYS A 201 3.09 -10.09 11.64
C LYS A 201 4.19 -9.45 10.80
N VAL A 202 3.84 -8.73 9.74
CA VAL A 202 4.79 -8.06 8.83
C VAL A 202 5.17 -6.69 9.37
N THR A 203 4.15 -5.89 9.68
CA THR A 203 4.28 -4.60 10.36
C THR A 203 3.47 -4.68 11.65
N PRO A 204 4.09 -5.08 12.77
CA PRO A 204 3.36 -5.38 14.01
C PRO A 204 2.54 -4.20 14.56
N PRO A 205 1.50 -4.45 15.36
CA PRO A 205 0.57 -3.43 15.86
C PRO A 205 1.22 -2.21 16.53
N ASN A 206 2.33 -2.42 17.26
CA ASN A 206 3.09 -1.32 17.87
C ASN A 206 3.63 -0.31 16.83
N VAL A 207 3.78 -0.70 15.57
CA VAL A 207 4.16 0.21 14.47
C VAL A 207 3.02 1.16 14.14
N ALA A 208 1.77 0.67 14.14
CA ALA A 208 0.60 1.51 13.94
C ALA A 208 0.42 2.53 15.10
N GLU A 209 0.64 2.08 16.34
CA GLU A 209 0.62 2.96 17.51
C GLU A 209 1.70 4.05 17.43
N GLU A 210 2.89 3.69 16.92
CA GLU A 210 3.96 4.68 16.74
C GLU A 210 3.66 5.65 15.59
N PHE A 211 3.04 5.22 14.49
CA PHE A 211 2.53 6.11 13.46
C PHE A 211 1.53 7.11 14.02
N ASP A 212 0.55 6.64 14.79
CA ASP A 212 -0.49 7.49 15.38
C ASP A 212 0.10 8.48 16.40
N LYS A 213 1.07 8.05 17.19
CA LYS A 213 1.78 8.93 18.12
C LYS A 213 2.61 10.02 17.42
N LEU A 214 3.21 9.72 16.27
CA LEU A 214 4.11 10.64 15.57
C LEU A 214 3.40 11.56 14.59
N LEU A 215 2.26 11.15 14.03
CA LEU A 215 1.47 11.95 13.10
C LEU A 215 0.51 12.87 13.87
N PRO A 216 0.64 14.21 13.77
CA PRO A 216 -0.12 15.13 14.62
C PRO A 216 -1.62 15.19 14.30
N ASN A 217 -2.04 14.69 13.14
CA ASN A 217 -3.43 14.72 12.67
C ASN A 217 -3.83 13.33 12.14
N SER A 218 -3.76 12.31 12.98
CA SER A 218 -4.10 10.93 12.65
C SER A 218 -5.23 10.38 13.50
N GLU A 219 -5.88 9.34 12.97
CA GLU A 219 -6.86 8.52 13.67
C GLU A 219 -6.54 7.06 13.38
N LEU A 220 -6.35 6.26 14.45
CA LEU A 220 -6.03 4.83 14.37
C LEU A 220 -7.28 3.97 14.58
N PHE A 221 -7.52 3.07 13.64
CA PHE A 221 -8.61 2.09 13.66
C PHE A 221 -8.06 0.67 13.59
N TRP A 222 -8.57 -0.19 14.47
CA TRP A 222 -8.17 -1.58 14.55
C TRP A 222 -9.18 -2.51 13.92
N ILE A 223 -8.70 -3.51 13.17
CA ILE A 223 -9.50 -4.64 12.73
C ILE A 223 -9.02 -5.88 13.47
N ASP A 224 -9.94 -6.54 14.17
CA ASP A 224 -9.65 -7.77 14.92
C ASP A 224 -9.56 -8.98 13.98
N LYS A 225 -8.82 -10.02 14.39
CA LYS A 225 -8.59 -11.23 13.56
C LYS A 225 -8.17 -10.89 12.12
N CYS A 226 -7.24 -9.97 12.01
CA CYS A 226 -6.78 -9.41 10.76
C CYS A 226 -5.25 -9.32 10.75
N GLY A 227 -4.62 -9.76 9.67
CA GLY A 227 -3.19 -9.65 9.42
C GLY A 227 -2.80 -8.37 8.68
N HIS A 228 -1.88 -8.50 7.72
CA HIS A 228 -1.23 -7.38 7.03
C HIS A 228 -2.08 -6.71 5.94
N ALA A 229 -3.04 -7.42 5.38
CA ALA A 229 -3.83 -6.96 4.24
C ALA A 229 -5.31 -6.77 4.62
N ALA A 230 -5.59 -5.82 5.51
CA ALA A 230 -6.91 -5.56 6.07
C ALA A 230 -8.00 -5.35 5.01
N MET A 231 -7.66 -4.72 3.87
CA MET A 231 -8.57 -4.49 2.74
C MET A 231 -8.93 -5.79 1.98
N MET A 232 -8.19 -6.87 2.18
CA MET A 232 -8.47 -8.19 1.61
C MET A 232 -9.20 -9.10 2.59
N GLU A 233 -8.78 -9.09 3.86
CA GLU A 233 -9.33 -9.97 4.90
C GLU A 233 -10.70 -9.53 5.38
N HIS A 234 -10.91 -8.22 5.54
CA HIS A 234 -12.14 -7.61 6.04
C HIS A 234 -12.59 -6.43 5.17
N PRO A 235 -12.88 -6.63 3.88
CA PRO A 235 -13.13 -5.55 2.93
C PRO A 235 -14.31 -4.66 3.32
N GLU A 236 -15.38 -5.22 3.87
CA GLU A 236 -16.55 -4.45 4.30
C GLU A 236 -16.19 -3.52 5.47
N GLN A 237 -15.62 -4.08 6.55
CA GLN A 237 -15.22 -3.30 7.72
C GLN A 237 -14.17 -2.24 7.37
N PHE A 238 -13.19 -2.59 6.53
CA PHE A 238 -12.18 -1.66 6.04
C PHE A 238 -12.82 -0.47 5.31
N ASN A 239 -13.73 -0.76 4.39
CA ASN A 239 -14.41 0.25 3.58
C ASN A 239 -15.32 1.14 4.42
N ASP A 240 -16.04 0.59 5.39
CA ASP A 240 -16.94 1.35 6.27
C ASP A 240 -16.15 2.30 7.19
N ILE A 241 -15.02 1.85 7.74
CA ILE A 241 -14.09 2.70 8.50
C ILE A 241 -13.59 3.84 7.63
N LEU A 242 -13.06 3.52 6.45
CA LEU A 242 -12.51 4.51 5.54
C LEU A 242 -13.58 5.52 5.10
N TYR A 243 -14.76 5.05 4.71
CA TYR A 243 -15.84 5.93 4.27
C TYR A 243 -16.31 6.87 5.40
N SER A 244 -16.49 6.35 6.61
CA SER A 244 -16.88 7.13 7.78
C SER A 244 -15.84 8.21 8.11
N TRP A 245 -14.55 7.86 8.02
CA TRP A 245 -13.46 8.79 8.24
C TRP A 245 -13.41 9.90 7.18
N LEU A 246 -13.59 9.55 5.89
CA LEU A 246 -13.66 10.52 4.80
C LEU A 246 -14.81 11.52 5.00
N GLN A 247 -16.00 11.03 5.36
CA GLN A 247 -17.17 11.89 5.63
C GLN A 247 -16.94 12.83 6.83
N LYS A 248 -16.41 12.30 7.94
CA LYS A 248 -16.10 13.07 9.15
C LYS A 248 -15.13 14.22 8.88
N ASN A 249 -14.17 14.03 7.99
CA ASN A 249 -13.12 14.99 7.67
C ASN A 249 -13.46 15.87 6.43
N ASN A 250 -14.65 15.73 5.86
CA ASN A 250 -15.08 16.45 4.64
C ASN A 250 -14.10 16.27 3.45
N ILE A 251 -13.64 15.06 3.27
CA ILE A 251 -12.63 14.67 2.25
C ILE A 251 -13.30 13.98 1.06
#